data_0488949501f1b0c21321ad54c8ebe336
#
_entry.id   0488949501f1b0c21321ad54c8ebe336
#
_cell.length_a   1.000
_cell.length_b   1.000
_cell.length_c   1.000
_cell.angle_alpha   90.00
_cell.angle_beta   90.00
_cell.angle_gamma   90.00
#
_symmetry.space_group_name_H-M   'P 1'
#
loop_
_entity.id
_entity.type
_entity.pdbx_description
1 polymer ?
#
loop_
_entity_poly.entity_id
_entity_poly.type
_entity_poly.pdbx_seq_one_letter_code
_entity_poly.pdbx_strand_id
1 'polypeptide(L)'
;NNFWRALTERELRAEPEFIDREIKKRRLPVLADQPVCLIGVRVAREEQAKEALGENLLEFTLEKMVSEIVDESVENTSVIKKIVNEALFFLVIDWKRTLEEVLMERCHMLIKTGQDYVGCCFTCCIGTPCSMEQLPDKADEVVNLLLRNVLESDQVFREGEAAVTSGFNTRLLDLKQMENDLRNKDRMKILNTVKTVLGKLSREKSVSVETLLVIQQEILQLIYTNLYQNGIQAAELFGDEVSRKIQRQSVRSV
;
A
#
# COMPACT_ATOMS: atom_id res chain seq x y z
N ASN A 1 -17.98 10.73 -2.95
CA ASN A 1 -18.83 11.16 -1.84
C ASN A 1 -18.00 11.92 -0.81
N ASN A 2 -18.21 13.24 -0.74
CA ASN A 2 -17.33 14.15 0.01
C ASN A 2 -17.41 13.98 1.54
N PHE A 3 -18.41 13.30 2.08
CA PHE A 3 -18.60 13.08 3.52
C PHE A 3 -17.57 12.06 4.07
N TRP A 4 -17.54 10.88 3.49
CA TRP A 4 -16.66 9.80 3.94
C TRP A 4 -15.18 10.18 3.80
N ARG A 5 -14.85 10.87 2.69
CA ARG A 5 -13.51 11.40 2.48
C ARG A 5 -13.13 12.40 3.57
N ALA A 6 -13.98 13.41 3.77
CA ALA A 6 -13.72 14.43 4.77
C ALA A 6 -13.64 13.88 6.21
N LEU A 7 -14.39 12.79 6.50
CA LEU A 7 -14.31 12.11 7.78
C LEU A 7 -12.99 11.31 7.93
N THR A 8 -12.62 10.51 6.93
CA THR A 8 -11.38 9.72 6.97
C THR A 8 -10.11 10.58 6.95
N GLU A 9 -10.14 11.74 6.30
CA GLU A 9 -9.03 12.70 6.22
C GLU A 9 -9.01 13.70 7.39
N ARG A 10 -9.90 13.52 8.40
CA ARG A 10 -10.05 14.40 9.58
C ARG A 10 -10.39 15.85 9.25
N GLU A 11 -10.96 16.12 8.08
CA GLU A 11 -11.53 17.42 7.73
C GLU A 11 -12.85 17.67 8.46
N LEU A 12 -13.58 16.62 8.83
CA LEU A 12 -14.75 16.65 9.68
C LEU A 12 -14.41 16.16 11.09
N ARG A 13 -15.04 16.75 12.08
CA ARG A 13 -14.93 16.28 13.47
C ARG A 13 -15.60 14.91 13.60
N ALA A 14 -14.87 13.94 14.15
CA ALA A 14 -15.35 12.59 14.41
C ALA A 14 -16.10 12.51 15.75
N GLU A 15 -17.03 13.42 15.99
CA GLU A 15 -17.90 13.47 17.18
C GLU A 15 -19.31 12.99 16.80
N PRO A 16 -19.97 12.14 17.62
CA PRO A 16 -21.27 11.53 17.30
C PRO A 16 -22.34 12.52 16.87
N GLU A 17 -22.46 13.62 17.64
CA GLU A 17 -23.47 14.65 17.38
C GLU A 17 -23.19 15.41 16.07
N PHE A 18 -21.91 15.60 15.75
CA PHE A 18 -21.53 16.29 14.53
C PHE A 18 -21.74 15.38 13.31
N ILE A 19 -21.38 14.11 13.43
CA ILE A 19 -21.59 13.08 12.40
C ILE A 19 -23.11 12.96 12.08
N ASP A 20 -23.95 12.81 13.10
CA ASP A 20 -25.42 12.73 12.94
C ASP A 20 -25.99 13.95 12.22
N ARG A 21 -25.53 15.14 12.61
CA ARG A 21 -25.93 16.40 11.97
C ARG A 21 -25.54 16.46 10.49
N GLU A 22 -24.30 16.08 10.15
CA GLU A 22 -23.84 16.09 8.77
C GLU A 22 -24.53 15.01 7.90
N ILE A 23 -24.83 13.83 8.45
CA ILE A 23 -25.62 12.78 7.80
C ILE A 23 -27.01 13.31 7.46
N LYS A 24 -27.71 13.91 8.43
CA LYS A 24 -29.04 14.51 8.22
C LYS A 24 -29.02 15.65 7.22
N LYS A 25 -28.06 16.56 7.34
CA LYS A 25 -27.88 17.69 6.43
C LYS A 25 -27.67 17.27 4.99
N ARG A 26 -26.88 16.21 4.78
CA ARG A 26 -26.54 15.67 3.45
C ARG A 26 -27.52 14.61 2.96
N ARG A 27 -28.52 14.25 3.78
CA ARG A 27 -29.52 13.20 3.50
C ARG A 27 -28.86 11.88 3.08
N LEU A 28 -27.82 11.47 3.81
CA LEU A 28 -27.15 10.21 3.52
C LEU A 28 -28.03 9.03 3.97
N PRO A 29 -28.03 7.91 3.21
CA PRO A 29 -28.86 6.74 3.54
C PRO A 29 -28.18 5.85 4.59
N VAL A 30 -27.60 6.44 5.63
CA VAL A 30 -26.91 5.74 6.73
C VAL A 30 -27.31 6.35 8.07
N LEU A 31 -27.21 5.57 9.14
CA LEU A 31 -27.46 6.03 10.51
C LEU A 31 -26.14 6.27 11.22
N ALA A 32 -26.05 7.28 12.08
CA ALA A 32 -24.80 7.65 12.76
C ALA A 32 -24.31 6.57 13.75
N ASP A 33 -25.21 5.78 14.32
CA ASP A 33 -24.93 4.69 15.27
C ASP A 33 -24.66 3.34 14.58
N GLN A 34 -24.75 3.30 13.24
CA GLN A 34 -24.55 2.09 12.46
C GLN A 34 -23.06 1.77 12.33
N PRO A 35 -22.63 0.52 12.60
CA PRO A 35 -21.25 0.15 12.40
C PRO A 35 -20.89 0.16 10.91
N VAL A 36 -19.69 0.61 10.62
CA VAL A 36 -19.11 0.64 9.27
C VAL A 36 -17.89 -0.25 9.19
N CYS A 37 -17.62 -0.78 8.00
CA CYS A 37 -16.39 -1.50 7.70
C CYS A 37 -15.60 -0.73 6.64
N LEU A 38 -14.30 -0.62 6.85
CA LEU A 38 -13.39 -0.03 5.88
C LEU A 38 -12.62 -1.14 5.16
N ILE A 39 -12.69 -1.13 3.84
CA ILE A 39 -11.82 -1.98 3.01
C ILE A 39 -10.79 -1.08 2.35
N GLY A 40 -9.51 -1.38 2.56
CA GLY A 40 -8.42 -0.74 1.84
C GLY A 40 -7.99 -1.61 0.65
N VAL A 41 -7.80 -0.97 -0.50
CA VAL A 41 -7.34 -1.62 -1.73
C VAL A 41 -6.07 -0.90 -2.20
N ARG A 42 -4.95 -1.60 -2.21
CA ARG A 42 -3.70 -1.12 -2.80
C ARG A 42 -3.53 -1.69 -4.20
N VAL A 43 -3.19 -0.83 -5.14
CA VAL A 43 -2.86 -1.22 -6.52
C VAL A 43 -1.34 -1.14 -6.72
N ALA A 44 -0.77 -2.15 -7.33
CA ALA A 44 0.63 -2.22 -7.71
C ALA A 44 0.78 -2.52 -9.22
N ARG A 45 1.98 -2.27 -9.76
CA ARG A 45 2.29 -2.40 -11.20
C ARG A 45 1.52 -1.45 -12.12
N GLU A 46 1.08 -0.31 -11.59
CA GLU A 46 0.34 0.71 -12.34
C GLU A 46 1.14 1.29 -13.52
N GLU A 47 2.46 1.35 -13.41
CA GLU A 47 3.30 1.98 -14.43
C GLU A 47 3.13 1.32 -15.80
N GLN A 48 3.07 -0.01 -15.86
CA GLN A 48 2.85 -0.74 -17.11
C GLN A 48 1.45 -0.49 -17.69
N ALA A 49 0.45 -0.44 -16.81
CA ALA A 49 -0.92 -0.13 -17.21
C ALA A 49 -1.09 1.35 -17.62
N LYS A 50 -0.38 2.28 -16.98
CA LYS A 50 -0.33 3.69 -17.37
C LYS A 50 0.27 3.89 -18.75
N GLU A 51 1.33 3.16 -19.09
CA GLU A 51 1.93 3.19 -20.42
C GLU A 51 0.96 2.69 -21.50
N ALA A 52 0.14 1.68 -21.19
CA ALA A 52 -0.80 1.09 -22.12
C ALA A 52 -2.10 1.89 -22.29
N LEU A 53 -2.66 2.40 -21.20
CA LEU A 53 -4.00 3.02 -21.18
C LEU A 53 -3.96 4.56 -21.05
N GLY A 54 -2.87 5.12 -20.57
CA GLY A 54 -2.79 6.51 -20.12
C GLY A 54 -3.34 6.70 -18.71
N GLU A 55 -2.79 7.68 -17.99
CA GLU A 55 -3.04 7.88 -16.57
C GLU A 55 -4.51 8.11 -16.21
N ASN A 56 -5.18 9.01 -16.93
CA ASN A 56 -6.59 9.37 -16.64
C ASN A 56 -7.56 8.20 -16.90
N LEU A 57 -7.33 7.41 -17.94
CA LEU A 57 -8.19 6.27 -18.26
C LEU A 57 -7.96 5.15 -17.26
N LEU A 58 -6.72 4.90 -16.89
CA LEU A 58 -6.39 3.90 -15.86
C LEU A 58 -7.04 4.25 -14.53
N GLU A 59 -6.91 5.50 -14.07
CA GLU A 59 -7.50 5.96 -12.82
C GLU A 59 -9.01 5.76 -12.80
N PHE A 60 -9.69 6.20 -13.86
CA PHE A 60 -11.13 6.01 -14.01
C PHE A 60 -11.52 4.52 -14.02
N THR A 61 -10.75 3.68 -14.73
CA THR A 61 -11.00 2.24 -14.81
C THR A 61 -10.85 1.57 -13.45
N LEU A 62 -9.80 1.89 -12.71
CA LEU A 62 -9.55 1.35 -11.37
C LEU A 62 -10.66 1.75 -10.39
N GLU A 63 -11.05 3.02 -10.38
CA GLU A 63 -12.14 3.51 -9.52
C GLU A 63 -13.47 2.81 -9.83
N LYS A 64 -13.78 2.64 -11.11
CA LYS A 64 -14.97 1.92 -11.57
C LYS A 64 -14.94 0.44 -11.18
N MET A 65 -13.83 -0.25 -11.43
CA MET A 65 -13.68 -1.66 -11.05
C MET A 65 -13.86 -1.87 -9.55
N VAL A 66 -13.20 -1.05 -8.73
CA VAL A 66 -13.30 -1.13 -7.27
C VAL A 66 -14.73 -0.87 -6.83
N SER A 67 -15.42 0.13 -7.40
CA SER A 67 -16.80 0.42 -7.03
C SER A 67 -17.77 -0.66 -7.49
N GLU A 68 -17.73 -1.06 -8.76
CA GLU A 68 -18.74 -1.95 -9.36
C GLU A 68 -18.63 -3.39 -8.84
N ILE A 69 -17.41 -3.92 -8.68
CA ILE A 69 -17.22 -5.30 -8.20
C ILE A 69 -17.67 -5.45 -6.74
N VAL A 70 -17.48 -4.44 -5.90
CA VAL A 70 -17.90 -4.51 -4.50
C VAL A 70 -19.37 -4.15 -4.34
N ASP A 71 -19.87 -3.18 -5.12
CA ASP A 71 -21.23 -2.60 -4.96
C ASP A 71 -22.36 -3.54 -5.41
N GLU A 72 -22.10 -4.47 -6.35
CA GLU A 72 -23.14 -5.42 -6.84
C GLU A 72 -23.87 -6.22 -5.75
N SER A 73 -23.31 -6.30 -4.54
CA SER A 73 -23.84 -7.12 -3.44
C SER A 73 -24.02 -6.37 -2.13
N VAL A 74 -23.59 -5.11 -2.08
CA VAL A 74 -23.53 -4.33 -0.83
C VAL A 74 -24.23 -3.00 -1.03
N GLU A 75 -25.42 -2.88 -0.45
CA GLU A 75 -26.12 -1.61 -0.38
C GLU A 75 -25.29 -0.58 0.42
N ASN A 76 -25.31 0.67 -0.02
CA ASN A 76 -24.67 1.80 0.68
C ASN A 76 -23.13 1.74 0.76
N THR A 77 -22.48 1.30 -0.31
CA THR A 77 -21.02 1.39 -0.44
C THR A 77 -20.60 2.78 -0.93
N SER A 78 -19.57 3.33 -0.33
CA SER A 78 -18.94 4.57 -0.80
C SER A 78 -17.46 4.33 -1.07
N VAL A 79 -17.02 4.62 -2.28
CA VAL A 79 -15.62 4.54 -2.67
C VAL A 79 -14.93 5.87 -2.42
N ILE A 80 -13.79 5.83 -1.74
CA ILE A 80 -12.95 6.98 -1.45
C ILE A 80 -11.57 6.69 -2.02
N LYS A 81 -11.09 7.56 -2.89
CA LYS A 81 -9.69 7.54 -3.28
C LYS A 81 -8.87 8.32 -2.26
N LYS A 82 -7.96 7.65 -1.55
CA LYS A 82 -6.96 8.30 -0.71
C LYS A 82 -5.62 8.28 -1.42
N ILE A 83 -5.13 9.44 -1.77
CA ILE A 83 -3.81 9.61 -2.39
C ILE A 83 -2.75 9.57 -1.28
N VAL A 84 -2.41 8.37 -0.85
CA VAL A 84 -1.17 8.13 -0.12
C VAL A 84 -0.33 7.27 -1.05
N ASN A 85 0.59 7.87 -1.80
CA ASN A 85 1.43 7.16 -2.79
C ASN A 85 0.67 6.51 -3.97
N GLU A 86 -0.22 7.24 -4.60
CA GLU A 86 -0.72 7.06 -5.97
C GLU A 86 -1.77 5.98 -6.25
N ALA A 87 -1.96 4.91 -5.46
CA ALA A 87 -2.94 3.88 -5.80
C ALA A 87 -3.55 3.19 -4.58
N LEU A 88 -4.13 3.97 -3.70
CA LEU A 88 -4.85 3.46 -2.57
C LEU A 88 -6.32 3.89 -2.62
N PHE A 89 -7.22 2.92 -2.63
CA PHE A 89 -8.66 3.14 -2.58
C PHE A 89 -9.20 2.65 -1.24
N PHE A 90 -10.17 3.38 -0.70
CA PHE A 90 -10.98 2.93 0.41
C PHE A 90 -12.42 2.74 -0.02
N LEU A 91 -13.03 1.67 0.51
CA LEU A 91 -14.46 1.47 0.45
C LEU A 91 -14.99 1.51 1.87
N VAL A 92 -15.96 2.36 2.12
CA VAL A 92 -16.71 2.38 3.38
C VAL A 92 -18.04 1.69 3.14
N ILE A 93 -18.29 0.66 3.93
CA ILE A 93 -19.44 -0.22 3.79
C ILE A 93 -20.26 -0.18 5.07
N ASP A 94 -21.57 -0.06 4.94
CA ASP A 94 -22.49 -0.29 6.03
C ASP A 94 -22.40 -1.76 6.48
N TRP A 95 -21.92 -1.98 7.71
CA TRP A 95 -21.58 -3.33 8.17
C TRP A 95 -22.81 -4.13 8.57
N LYS A 96 -22.95 -5.30 7.93
CA LYS A 96 -23.85 -6.36 8.36
C LYS A 96 -23.03 -7.66 8.47
N ARG A 97 -23.16 -8.41 9.57
CA ARG A 97 -22.37 -9.63 9.81
C ARG A 97 -22.46 -10.67 8.68
N THR A 98 -23.55 -10.68 7.94
CA THR A 98 -23.76 -11.57 6.79
C THR A 98 -22.92 -11.21 5.57
N LEU A 99 -22.21 -10.07 5.58
CA LEU A 99 -21.43 -9.60 4.43
C LEU A 99 -19.98 -10.06 4.45
N GLU A 100 -19.48 -10.64 5.52
CA GLU A 100 -18.05 -10.93 5.68
C GLU A 100 -17.51 -11.90 4.61
N GLU A 101 -18.21 -13.01 4.37
CA GLU A 101 -17.83 -13.97 3.33
C GLU A 101 -17.98 -13.38 1.94
N VAL A 102 -19.06 -12.62 1.70
CA VAL A 102 -19.32 -11.95 0.43
C VAL A 102 -18.19 -10.94 0.12
N LEU A 103 -17.74 -10.17 1.11
CA LEU A 103 -16.65 -9.21 0.92
C LEU A 103 -15.33 -9.90 0.56
N MET A 104 -15.03 -11.03 1.18
CA MET A 104 -13.85 -11.83 0.83
C MET A 104 -13.91 -12.30 -0.63
N GLU A 105 -15.05 -12.85 -1.06
CA GLU A 105 -15.25 -13.29 -2.44
C GLU A 105 -15.13 -12.13 -3.44
N ARG A 106 -15.71 -10.96 -3.11
CA ARG A 106 -15.63 -9.76 -3.96
C ARG A 106 -14.22 -9.21 -4.08
N CYS A 107 -13.46 -9.20 -2.98
CA CYS A 107 -12.05 -8.82 -3.02
C CYS A 107 -11.22 -9.79 -3.89
N HIS A 108 -11.47 -11.10 -3.81
CA HIS A 108 -10.83 -12.07 -4.70
C HIS A 108 -11.23 -11.87 -6.17
N MET A 109 -12.50 -11.55 -6.43
CA MET A 109 -12.95 -11.22 -7.79
C MET A 109 -12.28 -9.95 -8.32
N LEU A 110 -12.13 -8.91 -7.48
CA LEU A 110 -11.42 -7.69 -7.83
C LEU A 110 -9.97 -7.97 -8.23
N ILE A 111 -9.26 -8.79 -7.46
CA ILE A 111 -7.89 -9.20 -7.76
C ILE A 111 -7.81 -9.88 -9.12
N LYS A 112 -8.64 -10.90 -9.33
CA LYS A 112 -8.66 -11.64 -10.59
C LYS A 112 -9.00 -10.75 -11.79
N THR A 113 -10.00 -9.91 -11.66
CA THR A 113 -10.42 -8.98 -12.73
C THR A 113 -9.32 -7.96 -13.02
N GLY A 114 -8.64 -7.44 -12.00
CA GLY A 114 -7.53 -6.53 -12.17
C GLY A 114 -6.34 -7.12 -12.93
N GLN A 115 -5.99 -8.36 -12.62
CA GLN A 115 -4.94 -9.08 -13.35
C GLN A 115 -5.35 -9.36 -14.81
N ASP A 116 -6.57 -9.87 -15.02
CA ASP A 116 -7.01 -10.33 -16.34
C ASP A 116 -7.24 -9.16 -17.33
N TYR A 117 -7.73 -8.03 -16.87
CA TYR A 117 -8.16 -6.93 -17.76
C TYR A 117 -7.26 -5.70 -17.75
N VAL A 118 -6.57 -5.42 -16.64
CA VAL A 118 -5.77 -4.19 -16.49
C VAL A 118 -4.28 -4.48 -16.34
N GLY A 119 -3.91 -5.71 -15.95
CA GLY A 119 -2.52 -6.09 -15.68
C GLY A 119 -1.97 -5.49 -14.39
N CYS A 120 -2.84 -4.97 -13.51
CA CYS A 120 -2.49 -4.48 -12.19
C CYS A 120 -2.62 -5.59 -11.14
N CYS A 121 -1.83 -5.49 -10.09
CA CYS A 121 -1.93 -6.34 -8.91
C CYS A 121 -2.69 -5.60 -7.81
N PHE A 122 -3.62 -6.29 -7.14
CA PHE A 122 -4.43 -5.73 -6.07
C PHE A 122 -4.14 -6.43 -4.74
N THR A 123 -4.05 -5.65 -3.68
CA THR A 123 -4.00 -6.19 -2.31
C THR A 123 -5.13 -5.55 -1.52
N CYS A 124 -5.99 -6.38 -0.94
CA CYS A 124 -7.16 -5.93 -0.19
C CYS A 124 -6.98 -6.22 1.30
N CYS A 125 -7.23 -5.22 2.13
CA CYS A 125 -7.30 -5.37 3.58
C CYS A 125 -8.73 -5.08 4.04
N ILE A 126 -9.38 -6.05 4.66
CA ILE A 126 -10.71 -5.90 5.27
C ILE A 126 -10.50 -5.51 6.73
N GLY A 127 -10.85 -4.28 7.07
CA GLY A 127 -10.79 -3.78 8.44
C GLY A 127 -11.84 -4.41 9.34
N THR A 128 -11.62 -4.37 10.64
CA THR A 128 -12.64 -4.74 11.61
C THR A 128 -13.77 -3.70 11.63
N PRO A 129 -15.03 -4.10 11.81
CA PRO A 129 -16.13 -3.16 11.96
C PRO A 129 -15.89 -2.17 13.09
N CYS A 130 -16.20 -0.91 12.86
CA CYS A 130 -16.00 0.17 13.82
C CYS A 130 -17.15 1.17 13.79
N SER A 131 -17.22 2.05 14.79
CA SER A 131 -18.10 3.21 14.72
C SER A 131 -17.56 4.25 13.74
N MET A 132 -18.42 5.14 13.25
CA MET A 132 -18.00 6.21 12.35
C MET A 132 -16.98 7.16 12.97
N GLU A 133 -16.98 7.33 14.29
CA GLU A 133 -16.01 8.15 15.03
C GLU A 133 -14.61 7.57 14.96
N GLN A 134 -14.50 6.24 14.91
CA GLN A 134 -13.23 5.51 14.85
C GLN A 134 -12.69 5.40 13.40
N LEU A 135 -13.50 5.77 12.40
CA LEU A 135 -13.15 5.60 11.00
C LEU A 135 -11.83 6.28 10.58
N PRO A 136 -11.48 7.49 11.07
CA PRO A 136 -10.19 8.10 10.75
C PRO A 136 -8.99 7.29 11.25
N ASP A 137 -9.05 6.78 12.48
CA ASP A 137 -7.98 5.97 13.05
C ASP A 137 -7.90 4.61 12.35
N LYS A 138 -9.05 4.02 12.04
CA LYS A 138 -9.16 2.77 11.28
C LYS A 138 -8.58 2.92 9.86
N ALA A 139 -8.77 4.06 9.23
CA ALA A 139 -8.18 4.35 7.93
C ALA A 139 -6.63 4.34 7.99
N ASP A 140 -6.07 4.95 9.04
CA ASP A 140 -4.62 4.96 9.24
C ASP A 140 -4.07 3.54 9.54
N GLU A 141 -4.78 2.74 10.34
CA GLU A 141 -4.42 1.34 10.62
C GLU A 141 -4.40 0.50 9.34
N VAL A 142 -5.46 0.57 8.53
CA VAL A 142 -5.57 -0.16 7.26
C VAL A 142 -4.49 0.28 6.26
N VAL A 143 -4.18 1.59 6.17
CA VAL A 143 -3.05 2.08 5.36
C VAL A 143 -1.74 1.45 5.81
N ASN A 144 -1.47 1.48 7.11
CA ASN A 144 -0.23 0.93 7.65
C ASN A 144 -0.10 -0.56 7.37
N LEU A 145 -1.19 -1.33 7.48
CA LEU A 145 -1.21 -2.75 7.15
C LEU A 145 -0.93 -3.02 5.68
N LEU A 146 -1.57 -2.27 4.78
CA LEU A 146 -1.36 -2.38 3.34
C LEU A 146 0.06 -2.00 2.92
N LEU A 147 0.65 -0.97 3.55
CA LEU A 147 2.01 -0.53 3.25
C LEU A 147 3.06 -1.48 3.84
N ARG A 148 2.79 -2.12 4.97
CA ARG A 148 3.70 -3.11 5.57
C ARG A 148 3.72 -4.43 4.83
N ASN A 149 2.61 -4.80 4.20
CA ASN A 149 2.53 -6.02 3.41
C ASN A 149 3.17 -5.80 2.02
N VAL A 150 4.52 -5.88 1.96
CA VAL A 150 5.30 -5.69 0.72
C VAL A 150 5.59 -6.99 -0.02
N LEU A 151 5.37 -8.14 0.63
CA LEU A 151 5.73 -9.45 0.09
C LEU A 151 4.73 -10.03 -0.87
N GLU A 152 3.48 -9.74 -0.65
CA GLU A 152 2.41 -10.44 -1.32
C GLU A 152 1.54 -9.42 -2.06
N SER A 153 1.62 -9.42 -3.38
CA SER A 153 0.62 -8.81 -4.25
C SER A 153 -0.49 -9.84 -4.48
N ASP A 154 -1.68 -9.35 -4.80
CA ASP A 154 -2.83 -10.19 -5.12
C ASP A 154 -3.36 -11.02 -3.94
N GLN A 155 -3.46 -10.36 -2.78
CA GLN A 155 -3.97 -10.96 -1.56
C GLN A 155 -5.17 -10.24 -0.99
N VAL A 156 -6.01 -11.03 -0.32
CA VAL A 156 -7.03 -10.53 0.60
C VAL A 156 -6.68 -11.00 2.00
N PHE A 157 -6.60 -10.08 2.94
CA PHE A 157 -6.37 -10.39 4.35
C PHE A 157 -7.26 -9.54 5.26
N ARG A 158 -7.47 -10.02 6.48
CA ARG A 158 -8.19 -9.29 7.52
C ARG A 158 -7.22 -8.54 8.41
N GLU A 159 -7.66 -7.47 9.00
CA GLU A 159 -6.86 -6.64 9.91
C GLU A 159 -6.16 -7.45 11.02
N GLY A 160 -6.81 -8.44 11.60
CA GLY A 160 -6.24 -9.29 12.65
C GLY A 160 -5.29 -10.40 12.16
N GLU A 161 -5.25 -10.67 10.86
CA GLU A 161 -4.45 -11.73 10.24
C GLU A 161 -3.11 -11.22 9.70
N ALA A 162 -2.92 -9.89 9.65
CA ALA A 162 -1.68 -9.29 9.20
C ALA A 162 -0.53 -9.72 10.11
N ALA A 163 0.47 -10.40 9.56
CA ALA A 163 1.62 -10.87 10.30
C ALA A 163 2.31 -9.69 11.00
N VAL A 164 2.38 -9.75 12.33
CA VAL A 164 3.19 -8.83 13.14
C VAL A 164 4.65 -9.14 12.83
N THR A 165 5.23 -8.41 11.90
CA THR A 165 6.67 -8.50 11.64
C THR A 165 7.40 -7.88 12.82
N SER A 166 7.93 -8.74 13.68
CA SER A 166 8.77 -8.34 14.82
C SER A 166 10.02 -7.63 14.33
N GLY A 167 10.37 -6.52 14.98
CA GLY A 167 11.47 -5.66 14.63
C GLY A 167 12.82 -6.40 14.50
N PHE A 168 13.52 -6.12 13.42
CA PHE A 168 14.82 -6.67 13.11
C PHE A 168 15.95 -5.83 13.73
N ASN A 169 16.77 -6.51 14.51
CA ASN A 169 18.00 -5.94 15.09
C ASN A 169 19.28 -6.64 14.56
N THR A 170 19.25 -7.10 13.31
CA THR A 170 20.38 -7.86 12.75
C THR A 170 20.92 -7.14 11.51
N ARG A 171 22.25 -7.02 11.40
CA ARG A 171 22.91 -6.62 10.15
C ARG A 171 22.52 -7.60 9.06
N LEU A 172 21.74 -7.13 8.10
CA LEU A 172 21.19 -7.94 7.01
C LEU A 172 22.22 -8.16 5.89
N LEU A 173 23.09 -7.18 5.65
CA LEU A 173 24.11 -7.21 4.61
C LEU A 173 25.51 -7.28 5.19
N ASP A 174 26.39 -8.06 4.57
CA ASP A 174 27.84 -8.00 4.82
C ASP A 174 28.43 -6.83 4.04
N LEU A 175 28.37 -5.64 4.66
CA LEU A 175 28.83 -4.40 4.04
C LEU A 175 30.33 -4.41 3.73
N LYS A 176 31.16 -5.14 4.52
CA LYS A 176 32.60 -5.24 4.26
C LYS A 176 32.88 -6.02 2.99
N GLN A 177 32.20 -7.14 2.81
CA GLN A 177 32.32 -7.94 1.58
C GLN A 177 31.80 -7.14 0.37
N MET A 178 30.65 -6.49 0.51
CA MET A 178 30.09 -5.66 -0.56
C MET A 178 30.99 -4.46 -0.92
N GLU A 179 31.68 -3.85 0.05
CA GLU A 179 32.66 -2.79 -0.20
C GLU A 179 33.81 -3.31 -1.06
N ASN A 180 34.34 -4.51 -0.75
CA ASN A 180 35.38 -5.13 -1.55
C ASN A 180 34.92 -5.45 -2.97
N ASP A 181 33.69 -5.99 -3.10
CA ASP A 181 33.11 -6.32 -4.40
C ASP A 181 32.87 -5.04 -5.25
N LEU A 182 32.49 -3.93 -4.59
CA LEU A 182 32.32 -2.63 -5.24
C LEU A 182 33.65 -2.06 -5.74
N ARG A 183 34.71 -2.14 -4.91
CA ARG A 183 36.06 -1.74 -5.29
C ARG A 183 36.62 -2.56 -6.47
N ASN A 184 36.27 -3.85 -6.50
CA ASN A 184 36.64 -4.76 -7.58
C ASN A 184 35.73 -4.65 -8.81
N LYS A 185 34.72 -3.76 -8.79
CA LYS A 185 33.71 -3.58 -9.85
C LYS A 185 32.93 -4.87 -10.17
N ASP A 186 32.79 -5.77 -9.18
CA ASP A 186 32.09 -7.03 -9.34
C ASP A 186 30.57 -6.85 -9.13
N ARG A 187 29.91 -6.25 -10.13
CA ARG A 187 28.49 -6.01 -10.12
C ARG A 187 27.65 -7.27 -9.85
N MET A 188 28.08 -8.40 -10.38
CA MET A 188 27.29 -9.65 -10.26
C MET A 188 27.27 -10.16 -8.82
N LYS A 189 28.40 -10.08 -8.10
CA LYS A 189 28.44 -10.47 -6.70
C LYS A 189 27.57 -9.58 -5.83
N ILE A 190 27.61 -8.27 -6.02
CA ILE A 190 26.75 -7.32 -5.30
C ILE A 190 25.28 -7.65 -5.51
N LEU A 191 24.85 -7.82 -6.77
CA LEU A 191 23.47 -8.17 -7.10
C LEU A 191 23.04 -9.52 -6.50
N ASN A 192 23.92 -10.51 -6.53
CA ASN A 192 23.63 -11.83 -5.97
C ASN A 192 23.52 -11.78 -4.43
N THR A 193 24.36 -10.98 -3.76
CA THR A 193 24.27 -10.78 -2.32
C THR A 193 22.92 -10.18 -1.94
N VAL A 194 22.50 -9.10 -2.61
CA VAL A 194 21.21 -8.46 -2.37
C VAL A 194 20.05 -9.42 -2.66
N LYS A 195 20.07 -10.10 -3.81
CA LYS A 195 19.03 -11.10 -4.17
C LYS A 195 18.93 -12.24 -3.16
N THR A 196 20.08 -12.72 -2.65
CA THR A 196 20.12 -13.81 -1.66
C THR A 196 19.48 -13.37 -0.34
N VAL A 197 19.82 -12.15 0.13
CA VAL A 197 19.24 -11.60 1.36
C VAL A 197 17.74 -11.39 1.21
N LEU A 198 17.31 -10.72 0.15
CA LEU A 198 15.88 -10.50 -0.12
C LEU A 198 15.12 -11.83 -0.28
N GLY A 199 15.68 -12.81 -0.98
CA GLY A 199 15.08 -14.12 -1.15
C GLY A 199 15.01 -14.94 0.16
N LYS A 200 15.95 -14.74 1.10
CA LYS A 200 15.88 -15.33 2.43
C LYS A 200 14.77 -14.68 3.25
N LEU A 201 14.75 -13.37 3.31
CA LEU A 201 13.73 -12.59 4.02
C LEU A 201 12.31 -12.91 3.49
N SER A 202 12.16 -13.02 2.17
CA SER A 202 10.90 -13.38 1.53
C SER A 202 10.41 -14.76 1.99
N ARG A 203 11.28 -15.76 2.00
CA ARG A 203 10.94 -17.11 2.47
C ARG A 203 10.56 -17.17 3.95
N GLU A 204 11.21 -16.37 4.77
CA GLU A 204 10.94 -16.25 6.20
C GLU A 204 9.72 -15.36 6.52
N LYS A 205 9.04 -14.81 5.49
CA LYS A 205 7.93 -13.85 5.62
C LYS A 205 8.25 -12.68 6.56
N SER A 206 9.52 -12.27 6.60
CA SER A 206 10.05 -11.26 7.52
C SER A 206 10.38 -9.93 6.84
N VAL A 207 9.90 -9.70 5.62
CA VAL A 207 10.09 -8.44 4.92
C VAL A 207 9.02 -7.44 5.34
N SER A 208 9.46 -6.26 5.75
CA SER A 208 8.61 -5.10 5.98
C SER A 208 9.19 -3.89 5.24
N VAL A 209 8.42 -2.81 5.13
CA VAL A 209 8.92 -1.54 4.57
C VAL A 209 10.14 -1.06 5.33
N GLU A 210 10.12 -1.17 6.67
CA GLU A 210 11.23 -0.79 7.53
C GLU A 210 12.49 -1.60 7.22
N THR A 211 12.35 -2.92 7.02
CA THR A 211 13.46 -3.80 6.64
C THR A 211 14.03 -3.38 5.28
N LEU A 212 13.19 -3.09 4.29
CA LEU A 212 13.62 -2.64 2.97
C LEU A 212 14.30 -1.27 3.03
N LEU A 213 13.80 -0.35 3.85
CA LEU A 213 14.43 0.96 4.08
C LEU A 213 15.82 0.82 4.70
N VAL A 214 16.00 -0.07 5.67
CA VAL A 214 17.33 -0.34 6.27
C VAL A 214 18.29 -0.87 5.21
N ILE A 215 17.88 -1.89 4.43
CA ILE A 215 18.69 -2.44 3.33
C ILE A 215 19.05 -1.35 2.32
N GLN A 216 18.06 -0.54 1.90
CA GLN A 216 18.28 0.56 0.98
C GLN A 216 19.29 1.57 1.52
N GLN A 217 19.16 1.98 2.78
CA GLN A 217 20.07 2.93 3.41
C GLN A 217 21.50 2.38 3.53
N GLU A 218 21.67 1.10 3.91
CA GLU A 218 22.97 0.45 3.96
C GLU A 218 23.64 0.43 2.58
N ILE A 219 22.90 0.09 1.53
CA ILE A 219 23.43 0.08 0.15
C ILE A 219 23.78 1.50 -0.30
N LEU A 220 22.92 2.49 -0.07
CA LEU A 220 23.17 3.88 -0.46
C LEU A 220 24.38 4.45 0.27
N GLN A 221 24.53 4.17 1.57
CA GLN A 221 25.69 4.58 2.35
C GLN A 221 26.97 4.00 1.77
N LEU A 222 26.97 2.71 1.41
CA LEU A 222 28.10 2.05 0.77
C LEU A 222 28.48 2.72 -0.56
N ILE A 223 27.48 2.99 -1.41
CA ILE A 223 27.68 3.66 -2.70
C ILE A 223 28.23 5.07 -2.49
N TYR A 224 27.64 5.87 -1.61
CA TYR A 224 28.10 7.24 -1.35
C TYR A 224 29.52 7.28 -0.79
N THR A 225 29.86 6.37 0.11
CA THR A 225 31.23 6.26 0.64
C THR A 225 32.23 5.94 -0.47
N ASN A 226 31.88 5.01 -1.37
CA ASN A 226 32.75 4.66 -2.49
C ASN A 226 32.90 5.82 -3.50
N LEU A 227 31.83 6.52 -3.82
CA LEU A 227 31.87 7.71 -4.70
C LEU A 227 32.75 8.80 -4.09
N TYR A 228 32.57 9.10 -2.82
CA TYR A 228 33.39 10.08 -2.12
C TYR A 228 34.88 9.72 -2.13
N GLN A 229 35.25 8.45 -1.88
CA GLN A 229 36.63 7.96 -1.95
C GLN A 229 37.23 8.09 -3.36
N ASN A 230 36.40 8.07 -4.39
CA ASN A 230 36.84 8.25 -5.79
C ASN A 230 36.69 9.71 -6.28
N GLY A 231 36.37 10.66 -5.40
CA GLY A 231 36.25 12.08 -5.74
C GLY A 231 35.03 12.44 -6.58
N ILE A 232 34.01 11.56 -6.63
CA ILE A 232 32.79 11.76 -7.42
C ILE A 232 31.69 12.30 -6.50
N GLN A 233 31.03 13.38 -6.90
CA GLN A 233 29.90 13.92 -6.15
C GLN A 233 28.62 13.11 -6.44
N ALA A 234 27.98 12.58 -5.38
CA ALA A 234 26.76 11.79 -5.52
C ALA A 234 25.61 12.56 -6.21
N ALA A 235 25.55 13.89 -6.01
CA ALA A 235 24.56 14.74 -6.65
C ALA A 235 24.64 14.75 -8.20
N GLU A 236 25.82 14.53 -8.76
CA GLU A 236 26.02 14.43 -10.19
C GLU A 236 25.39 13.17 -10.80
N LEU A 237 25.34 12.08 -10.02
CA LEU A 237 24.83 10.79 -10.49
C LEU A 237 23.37 10.55 -10.11
N PHE A 238 22.91 11.04 -8.96
CA PHE A 238 21.58 10.75 -8.41
C PHE A 238 20.65 11.98 -8.34
N GLY A 239 21.05 13.08 -8.96
CA GLY A 239 20.25 14.32 -8.95
C GLY A 239 19.06 14.32 -9.90
N ASP A 240 18.97 13.36 -10.80
CA ASP A 240 17.91 13.26 -11.80
C ASP A 240 16.59 12.69 -11.22
N GLU A 241 15.50 12.92 -11.97
CA GLU A 241 14.16 12.48 -11.55
C GLU A 241 14.02 10.95 -11.58
N VAL A 242 14.70 10.28 -12.53
CA VAL A 242 14.67 8.81 -12.68
C VAL A 242 15.31 8.16 -11.46
N SER A 243 16.47 8.64 -11.01
CA SER A 243 17.15 8.14 -9.82
C SER A 243 16.29 8.31 -8.56
N ARG A 244 15.61 9.44 -8.41
CA ARG A 244 14.68 9.67 -7.30
C ARG A 244 13.48 8.74 -7.35
N LYS A 245 12.93 8.47 -8.53
CA LYS A 245 11.83 7.52 -8.73
C LYS A 245 12.25 6.11 -8.34
N ILE A 246 13.41 5.63 -8.79
CA ILE A 246 13.98 4.32 -8.44
C ILE A 246 14.15 4.18 -6.93
N GLN A 247 14.71 5.19 -6.25
CA GLN A 247 14.88 5.17 -4.80
C GLN A 247 13.54 5.04 -4.05
N ARG A 248 12.50 5.73 -4.51
CA ARG A 248 11.16 5.62 -3.92
C ARG A 248 10.51 4.26 -4.16
N GLN A 249 10.73 3.66 -5.32
CA GLN A 249 10.12 2.38 -5.69
C GLN A 249 10.82 1.19 -5.01
N SER A 250 12.10 1.29 -4.68
CA SER A 250 12.88 0.18 -4.12
C SER A 250 12.42 -0.33 -2.75
N VAL A 251 11.57 0.40 -2.05
CA VAL A 251 10.99 0.01 -0.75
C VAL A 251 9.50 -0.40 -0.83
N ARG A 252 8.92 -0.46 -2.03
CA ARG A 252 7.49 -0.72 -2.22
C ARG A 252 7.15 -2.19 -2.43
N SER A 253 8.07 -2.96 -3.00
CA SER A 253 7.87 -4.40 -3.26
C SER A 253 9.21 -5.13 -3.43
N VAL A 254 9.24 -6.39 -3.10
CA VAL A 254 10.36 -7.32 -3.33
C VAL A 254 10.11 -8.20 -4.54
#